data_7c2263a24dae9597a22028d85ba2de34
#
_entry.id   7c2263a24dae9597a22028d85ba2de34
#
_cell.length_a   1.000
_cell.length_b   1.000
_cell.length_c   1.000
_cell.angle_alpha   90.00
_cell.angle_beta   90.00
_cell.angle_gamma   90.00
#
_symmetry.space_group_name_H-M   'P 1'
#
loop_
_entity.id
_entity.type
_entity.pdbx_description
1 polymer ?
#
loop_
_entity_poly.entity_id
_entity_poly.type
_entity_poly.pdbx_seq_one_letter_code
_entity_poly.pdbx_strand_id
1 'polypeptide(L)'
;QFVGKLPVLGICYGAQFIAYSGGGKVEQTGTREYGRANLETVDTSSPIFKGFDKGSQVWMSHGDTITAIPEGFHVIGSTGDVKNAAFANDDKRVWCVQFHPEVYHTTQGKQLLKNFVVNICGSRQEWSPASFIESTIKELREQIKDDRVILGLSGGVDSSVCATLLHRAIGKNLTCIFVDHGMLRKNEFQKVMDAYKGLGLNVIGVDASDKFFKDLEGVTNPEKKRKIIGRDFVEVFNAEAQKITDAKWLAQGTIYPDRIESLSITGMTIKSHHNVGGLPKDMKLQLCEPLKWLFKDEVRRVGH
;
A
#
# COMPACT_ATOMS: atom_id res chain seq x y z
N GLN A 1 0.83 13.45 22.96
CA GLN A 1 -0.27 12.56 23.39
C GLN A 1 0.24 11.14 23.74
N PHE A 2 1.24 10.61 22.99
CA PHE A 2 1.79 9.26 23.17
C PHE A 2 3.12 9.22 23.93
N VAL A 3 3.86 10.33 23.97
CA VAL A 3 5.16 10.43 24.65
C VAL A 3 5.02 10.07 26.13
N GLY A 4 5.88 9.17 26.63
CA GLY A 4 5.85 8.63 27.96
C GLY A 4 4.81 7.53 28.23
N LYS A 5 3.96 7.20 27.25
CA LYS A 5 2.95 6.11 27.34
C LYS A 5 3.29 4.93 26.44
N LEU A 6 3.80 5.21 25.27
CA LEU A 6 4.17 4.22 24.25
C LEU A 6 5.57 4.53 23.74
N PRO A 7 6.30 3.55 23.18
CA PRO A 7 7.49 3.83 22.40
C PRO A 7 7.17 4.73 21.21
N VAL A 8 7.98 5.73 20.96
CA VAL A 8 7.77 6.67 19.85
C VAL A 8 9.06 6.77 19.02
N LEU A 9 8.94 6.63 17.71
CA LEU A 9 9.99 6.93 16.75
C LEU A 9 9.59 8.16 15.93
N GLY A 10 10.34 9.25 16.09
CA GLY A 10 10.25 10.45 15.26
C GLY A 10 11.17 10.35 14.05
N ILE A 11 10.63 10.45 12.83
CA ILE A 11 11.40 10.40 11.58
C ILE A 11 11.28 11.76 10.89
N CYS A 12 12.40 12.37 10.52
CA CYS A 12 12.50 13.64 9.80
C CYS A 12 11.62 14.74 10.44
N TYR A 13 10.50 15.09 9.83
CA TYR A 13 9.55 16.06 10.38
C TYR A 13 9.03 15.64 11.77
N GLY A 14 8.83 14.33 12.00
CA GLY A 14 8.43 13.80 13.32
C GLY A 14 9.49 14.07 14.40
N ALA A 15 10.78 13.96 14.07
CA ALA A 15 11.88 14.31 14.95
C ALA A 15 11.92 15.82 15.23
N GLN A 16 11.73 16.65 14.20
CA GLN A 16 11.67 18.10 14.33
C GLN A 16 10.47 18.52 15.19
N PHE A 17 9.31 17.92 14.98
CA PHE A 17 8.12 18.20 15.78
C PHE A 17 8.32 17.85 17.26
N ILE A 18 8.95 16.71 17.57
CA ILE A 18 9.25 16.30 18.94
C ILE A 18 10.29 17.27 19.57
N ALA A 19 11.32 17.64 18.81
CA ALA A 19 12.31 18.60 19.29
C ALA A 19 11.67 19.94 19.62
N TYR A 20 10.92 20.52 18.69
CA TYR A 20 10.25 21.82 18.88
C TYR A 20 9.24 21.81 20.01
N SER A 21 8.36 20.81 20.05
CA SER A 21 7.31 20.69 21.06
C SER A 21 7.86 20.39 22.46
N GLY A 22 9.07 19.84 22.55
CA GLY A 22 9.76 19.55 23.80
C GLY A 22 10.63 20.70 24.32
N GLY A 23 10.65 21.85 23.66
CA GLY A 23 11.45 23.02 24.05
C GLY A 23 12.84 23.07 23.42
N GLY A 24 13.15 22.19 22.47
CA GLY A 24 14.33 22.29 21.60
C GLY A 24 14.16 23.35 20.52
N LYS A 25 15.10 23.40 19.57
CA LYS A 25 15.10 24.37 18.47
C LYS A 25 15.21 23.69 17.13
N VAL A 26 14.38 24.14 16.19
CA VAL A 26 14.41 23.76 14.77
C VAL A 26 14.54 25.05 13.97
N GLU A 27 15.60 25.18 13.22
CA GLU A 27 15.95 26.43 12.54
C GLU A 27 16.34 26.17 11.10
N GLN A 28 16.04 27.14 10.25
CA GLN A 28 16.54 27.15 8.88
C GLN A 28 18.03 27.51 8.92
N THR A 29 18.87 26.51 8.82
CA THR A 29 20.32 26.72 8.68
C THR A 29 20.66 26.87 7.20
N GLY A 30 21.77 27.54 6.87
CA GLY A 30 22.24 27.63 5.49
C GLY A 30 22.56 26.30 4.85
N THR A 31 22.62 25.22 5.64
CA THR A 31 22.90 23.86 5.21
C THR A 31 21.58 23.13 4.95
N ARG A 32 21.25 22.98 3.67
CA ARG A 32 20.15 22.10 3.23
C ARG A 32 20.72 20.76 2.89
N GLU A 33 20.32 19.72 3.61
CA GLU A 33 20.77 18.37 3.32
C GLU A 33 19.72 17.61 2.49
N TYR A 34 20.05 17.40 1.22
CA TYR A 34 19.29 16.55 0.31
C TYR A 34 20.23 15.51 -0.29
N GLY A 35 20.04 14.25 0.09
CA GLY A 35 20.84 13.18 -0.47
C GLY A 35 21.51 12.29 0.57
N ARG A 36 22.67 11.78 0.20
CA ARG A 36 23.45 10.84 1.01
C ARG A 36 24.30 11.58 2.04
N ALA A 37 24.23 11.14 3.28
CA ALA A 37 25.12 11.51 4.36
C ALA A 37 25.64 10.25 5.05
N ASN A 38 26.74 10.34 5.80
CA ASN A 38 27.26 9.22 6.59
C ASN A 38 27.16 9.57 8.07
N LEU A 39 26.76 8.61 8.89
CA LEU A 39 26.77 8.76 10.34
C LEU A 39 28.21 8.72 10.85
N GLU A 40 28.74 9.86 11.30
CA GLU A 40 30.09 9.93 11.89
C GLU A 40 30.14 9.37 13.30
N THR A 41 29.08 9.63 14.08
CA THR A 41 28.90 9.05 15.40
C THR A 41 27.65 8.21 15.45
N VAL A 42 27.72 7.07 16.10
CA VAL A 42 26.61 6.16 16.37
C VAL A 42 26.78 5.59 17.76
N ASP A 43 25.82 5.85 18.62
CA ASP A 43 25.76 5.20 19.93
C ASP A 43 25.12 3.82 19.81
N THR A 44 25.93 2.78 19.65
CA THR A 44 25.48 1.40 19.52
C THR A 44 24.93 0.80 20.81
N SER A 45 25.05 1.49 21.95
CA SER A 45 24.43 1.11 23.22
C SER A 45 22.93 1.46 23.20
N SER A 46 22.52 2.45 22.40
CA SER A 46 21.10 2.79 22.19
C SER A 46 20.40 1.65 21.44
N PRO A 47 19.25 1.15 21.96
CA PRO A 47 18.56 0.00 21.38
C PRO A 47 18.15 0.20 19.92
N ILE A 48 17.92 1.46 19.49
CA ILE A 48 17.55 1.77 18.11
C ILE A 48 18.71 1.52 17.13
N PHE A 49 19.95 1.70 17.57
CA PHE A 49 21.17 1.53 16.78
C PHE A 49 21.89 0.20 17.02
N LYS A 50 21.25 -0.74 17.69
CA LYS A 50 21.84 -2.07 17.88
C LYS A 50 22.17 -2.73 16.55
N GLY A 51 23.46 -3.05 16.35
CA GLY A 51 23.99 -3.66 15.13
C GLY A 51 24.21 -2.67 13.97
N PHE A 52 24.25 -1.37 14.27
CA PHE A 52 24.63 -0.34 13.29
C PHE A 52 26.15 -0.18 13.22
N ASP A 53 26.64 0.10 12.03
CA ASP A 53 28.05 0.39 11.78
C ASP A 53 28.29 1.90 11.78
N LYS A 54 29.42 2.30 12.36
CA LYS A 54 29.93 3.66 12.19
C LYS A 54 30.22 3.92 10.70
N GLY A 55 29.81 5.08 10.20
CA GLY A 55 29.95 5.42 8.78
C GLY A 55 28.81 4.92 7.91
N SER A 56 27.76 4.31 8.47
CA SER A 56 26.57 3.92 7.71
C SER A 56 25.98 5.08 6.94
N GLN A 57 25.68 4.82 5.65
CA GLN A 57 25.00 5.78 4.79
C GLN A 57 23.53 5.93 5.20
N VAL A 58 23.09 7.18 5.35
CA VAL A 58 21.71 7.57 5.59
C VAL A 58 21.23 8.55 4.53
N TRP A 59 19.91 8.65 4.35
CA TRP A 59 19.31 9.59 3.41
C TRP A 59 18.71 10.78 4.14
N MET A 60 19.20 11.96 3.80
CA MET A 60 18.68 13.23 4.31
C MET A 60 17.76 13.88 3.29
N SER A 61 16.70 14.53 3.77
CA SER A 61 15.77 15.28 2.93
C SER A 61 15.08 16.36 3.76
N HIS A 62 15.83 17.40 4.15
CA HIS A 62 15.29 18.48 4.98
C HIS A 62 15.93 19.82 4.68
N GLY A 63 15.15 20.89 4.85
CA GLY A 63 15.60 22.28 4.77
C GLY A 63 15.84 22.91 6.12
N ASP A 64 15.15 22.41 7.16
CA ASP A 64 15.30 22.87 8.54
C ASP A 64 16.06 21.83 9.36
N THR A 65 16.89 22.28 10.28
CA THR A 65 17.78 21.43 11.09
C THR A 65 17.46 21.57 12.57
N ILE A 66 17.56 20.45 13.31
CA ILE A 66 17.40 20.44 14.76
C ILE A 66 18.71 20.96 15.38
N THR A 67 18.72 22.23 15.81
CA THR A 67 19.90 22.91 16.38
C THR A 67 20.03 22.68 17.88
N ALA A 68 18.92 22.43 18.58
CA ALA A 68 18.92 22.07 20.00
C ALA A 68 17.89 20.99 20.27
N ILE A 69 18.30 19.97 21.02
CA ILE A 69 17.40 18.88 21.50
C ILE A 69 16.72 19.30 22.81
N PRO A 70 15.54 18.73 23.14
CA PRO A 70 14.84 19.04 24.37
C PRO A 70 15.61 18.56 25.63
N GLU A 71 15.25 19.15 26.76
CA GLU A 71 15.78 18.71 28.06
C GLU A 71 15.47 17.23 28.33
N GLY A 72 16.45 16.51 28.87
CA GLY A 72 16.36 15.08 29.15
C GLY A 72 16.57 14.18 27.94
N PHE A 73 16.84 14.77 26.76
CA PHE A 73 17.27 14.01 25.58
C PHE A 73 18.79 14.07 25.44
N HIS A 74 19.37 13.05 24.81
CA HIS A 74 20.79 12.97 24.48
C HIS A 74 20.99 12.58 23.02
N VAL A 75 22.09 13.04 22.44
CA VAL A 75 22.47 12.72 21.06
C VAL A 75 22.97 11.29 20.99
N ILE A 76 22.43 10.51 20.04
CA ILE A 76 22.81 9.12 19.78
C ILE A 76 23.43 8.93 18.39
N GLY A 77 23.41 9.95 17.53
CA GLY A 77 24.04 9.91 16.22
C GLY A 77 24.20 11.28 15.60
N SER A 78 25.29 11.48 14.84
CA SER A 78 25.57 12.72 14.10
C SER A 78 26.08 12.40 12.69
N THR A 79 25.90 13.35 11.76
CA THR A 79 26.62 13.42 10.48
C THR A 79 27.64 14.56 10.54
N GLY A 80 28.45 14.74 9.49
CA GLY A 80 29.38 15.86 9.39
C GLY A 80 28.73 17.22 9.51
N ASP A 81 27.52 17.35 8.95
CA ASP A 81 26.79 18.63 8.86
C ASP A 81 25.69 18.75 9.93
N VAL A 82 25.14 17.63 10.43
CA VAL A 82 24.05 17.63 11.42
C VAL A 82 24.49 16.95 12.72
N LYS A 83 24.72 17.79 13.74
CA LYS A 83 25.11 17.32 15.08
C LYS A 83 24.02 16.47 15.75
N ASN A 84 22.76 16.85 15.58
CA ASN A 84 21.62 16.20 16.20
C ASN A 84 20.88 15.32 15.17
N ALA A 85 21.62 14.53 14.38
CA ALA A 85 21.04 13.65 13.36
C ALA A 85 20.18 12.51 13.96
N ALA A 86 20.50 12.10 15.18
CA ALA A 86 19.67 11.20 15.99
C ALA A 86 19.81 11.52 17.48
N PHE A 87 18.72 11.45 18.21
CA PHE A 87 18.67 11.73 19.64
C PHE A 87 17.57 10.91 20.32
N ALA A 88 17.68 10.68 21.63
CA ALA A 88 16.77 9.83 22.37
C ALA A 88 16.49 10.35 23.77
N ASN A 89 15.38 9.92 24.33
CA ASN A 89 15.06 9.94 25.73
C ASN A 89 14.59 8.54 26.14
N ASP A 90 15.46 7.78 26.80
CA ASP A 90 15.19 6.38 27.14
C ASP A 90 14.10 6.23 28.19
N ASP A 91 14.00 7.13 29.17
CA ASP A 91 12.98 7.13 30.20
C ASP A 91 11.57 7.30 29.61
N LYS A 92 11.45 8.20 28.62
CA LYS A 92 10.20 8.43 27.90
C LYS A 92 9.99 7.47 26.73
N ARG A 93 10.96 6.61 26.45
CA ARG A 93 10.97 5.67 25.32
C ARG A 93 10.76 6.37 23.98
N VAL A 94 11.49 7.46 23.72
CA VAL A 94 11.43 8.27 22.52
C VAL A 94 12.77 8.26 21.80
N TRP A 95 12.74 7.88 20.54
CA TRP A 95 13.91 7.93 19.64
C TRP A 95 13.56 8.80 18.45
N CYS A 96 14.49 9.60 17.99
CA CYS A 96 14.32 10.54 16.90
C CYS A 96 15.49 10.44 15.93
N VAL A 97 15.18 10.42 14.64
CA VAL A 97 16.17 10.46 13.56
C VAL A 97 15.79 11.54 12.54
N GLN A 98 16.73 12.38 12.15
CA GLN A 98 16.53 13.42 11.14
C GLN A 98 16.49 12.82 9.73
N PHE A 99 17.17 11.71 9.49
CA PHE A 99 17.20 10.99 8.23
C PHE A 99 16.01 10.05 8.06
N HIS A 100 15.86 9.50 6.85
CA HIS A 100 14.79 8.61 6.45
C HIS A 100 15.23 7.12 6.47
N PRO A 101 14.95 6.36 7.53
CA PRO A 101 15.30 4.94 7.59
C PRO A 101 14.42 4.07 6.69
N GLU A 102 13.25 4.56 6.27
CA GLU A 102 12.29 3.86 5.45
C GLU A 102 12.66 3.80 3.97
N VAL A 103 13.58 4.68 3.52
CA VAL A 103 13.97 4.72 2.11
C VAL A 103 15.15 3.79 1.83
N TYR A 104 15.17 3.25 0.62
CA TYR A 104 16.20 2.34 0.11
C TYR A 104 17.65 2.88 0.27
N HIS A 105 17.84 4.20 0.20
CA HIS A 105 19.17 4.83 0.27
C HIS A 105 19.78 4.85 1.68
N THR A 106 18.99 4.59 2.73
CA THR A 106 19.52 4.36 4.08
C THR A 106 19.88 2.87 4.20
N THR A 107 21.18 2.57 4.12
CA THR A 107 21.67 1.19 3.94
C THR A 107 21.27 0.25 5.08
N GLN A 108 21.29 0.73 6.32
CA GLN A 108 20.87 -0.04 7.50
C GLN A 108 19.48 0.38 8.04
N GLY A 109 18.67 1.08 7.22
CA GLY A 109 17.35 1.57 7.62
C GLY A 109 16.41 0.44 8.04
N LYS A 110 16.44 -0.69 7.34
CA LYS A 110 15.67 -1.89 7.71
C LYS A 110 16.05 -2.41 9.10
N GLN A 111 17.33 -2.37 9.46
CA GLN A 111 17.81 -2.77 10.79
C GLN A 111 17.27 -1.84 11.87
N LEU A 112 17.30 -0.52 11.64
CA LEU A 112 16.75 0.49 12.56
C LEU A 112 15.26 0.26 12.80
N LEU A 113 14.49 0.12 11.73
CA LEU A 113 13.04 -0.13 11.83
C LEU A 113 12.73 -1.45 12.53
N LYS A 114 13.52 -2.50 12.27
CA LYS A 114 13.40 -3.77 12.99
C LYS A 114 13.71 -3.60 14.48
N ASN A 115 14.78 -2.87 14.82
CA ASN A 115 15.11 -2.58 16.21
C ASN A 115 13.95 -1.88 16.93
N PHE A 116 13.33 -0.89 16.28
CA PHE A 116 12.19 -0.20 16.87
C PHE A 116 10.97 -1.09 16.98
N VAL A 117 10.48 -1.65 15.85
CA VAL A 117 9.20 -2.37 15.80
C VAL A 117 9.26 -3.69 16.56
N VAL A 118 10.33 -4.46 16.40
CA VAL A 118 10.45 -5.80 17.01
C VAL A 118 11.05 -5.74 18.40
N ASN A 119 12.23 -5.11 18.54
CA ASN A 119 12.98 -5.20 19.79
C ASN A 119 12.45 -4.22 20.86
N ILE A 120 12.09 -2.98 20.46
CA ILE A 120 11.63 -1.94 21.38
C ILE A 120 10.12 -2.05 21.64
N CYS A 121 9.32 -2.19 20.57
CA CYS A 121 7.87 -2.30 20.70
C CYS A 121 7.39 -3.72 21.05
N GLY A 122 8.24 -4.74 20.88
CA GLY A 122 7.87 -6.14 21.14
C GLY A 122 6.84 -6.69 20.16
N SER A 123 6.77 -6.15 18.94
CA SER A 123 5.81 -6.60 17.94
C SER A 123 6.09 -8.05 17.53
N ARG A 124 5.04 -8.86 17.52
CA ARG A 124 5.12 -10.25 17.09
C ARG A 124 5.26 -10.33 15.57
N GLN A 125 6.11 -11.25 15.09
CA GLN A 125 6.37 -11.46 13.65
C GLN A 125 5.53 -12.65 13.14
N GLU A 126 4.20 -12.57 13.31
CA GLU A 126 3.29 -13.68 13.00
C GLU A 126 2.77 -13.64 11.55
N TRP A 127 2.97 -12.54 10.86
CA TRP A 127 2.53 -12.42 9.48
C TRP A 127 3.43 -13.22 8.53
N SER A 128 2.82 -14.09 7.77
CA SER A 128 3.43 -14.79 6.62
C SER A 128 2.40 -14.88 5.50
N PRO A 129 2.81 -15.07 4.22
CA PRO A 129 1.87 -15.33 3.14
C PRO A 129 0.92 -16.49 3.43
N ALA A 130 1.43 -17.58 4.01
CA ALA A 130 0.63 -18.75 4.35
C ALA A 130 -0.42 -18.42 5.43
N SER A 131 -0.01 -17.77 6.54
CA SER A 131 -0.96 -17.41 7.61
C SER A 131 -2.00 -16.39 7.14
N PHE A 132 -1.62 -15.47 6.25
CA PHE A 132 -2.55 -14.53 5.61
C PHE A 132 -3.57 -15.27 4.75
N ILE A 133 -3.13 -16.22 3.90
CA ILE A 133 -4.04 -17.00 3.05
C ILE A 133 -5.06 -17.77 3.89
N GLU A 134 -4.61 -18.45 4.93
CA GLU A 134 -5.49 -19.25 5.79
C GLU A 134 -6.53 -18.37 6.52
N SER A 135 -6.08 -17.29 7.15
CA SER A 135 -6.99 -16.38 7.87
C SER A 135 -7.97 -15.69 6.92
N THR A 136 -7.49 -15.21 5.75
CA THR A 136 -8.35 -14.56 4.76
C THR A 136 -9.41 -15.52 4.19
N ILE A 137 -9.04 -16.76 3.86
CA ILE A 137 -10.01 -17.77 3.39
C ILE A 137 -11.08 -18.04 4.47
N LYS A 138 -10.68 -18.13 5.73
CA LYS A 138 -11.62 -18.31 6.85
C LYS A 138 -12.57 -17.13 6.97
N GLU A 139 -12.03 -15.92 7.00
CA GLU A 139 -12.83 -14.67 7.09
C GLU A 139 -13.82 -14.55 5.92
N LEU A 140 -13.36 -14.83 4.70
CA LEU A 140 -14.22 -14.79 3.50
C LEU A 140 -15.36 -15.82 3.58
N ARG A 141 -15.11 -17.03 4.07
CA ARG A 141 -16.16 -18.05 4.28
C ARG A 141 -17.20 -17.61 5.30
N GLU A 142 -16.75 -17.03 6.41
CA GLU A 142 -17.64 -16.55 7.47
C GLU A 142 -18.48 -15.35 6.99
N GLN A 143 -17.88 -14.46 6.19
CA GLN A 143 -18.53 -13.25 5.68
C GLN A 143 -19.53 -13.53 4.56
N ILE A 144 -19.11 -14.30 3.55
CA ILE A 144 -19.87 -14.52 2.30
C ILE A 144 -20.86 -15.67 2.44
N LYS A 145 -20.48 -16.72 3.18
CA LYS A 145 -21.28 -17.96 3.33
C LYS A 145 -21.62 -18.58 1.98
N ASP A 146 -22.91 -18.75 1.70
CA ASP A 146 -23.45 -19.36 0.48
C ASP A 146 -23.81 -18.35 -0.60
N ASP A 147 -23.55 -17.06 -0.37
CA ASP A 147 -23.85 -16.00 -1.31
C ASP A 147 -22.96 -16.06 -2.55
N ARG A 148 -23.45 -15.51 -3.67
CA ARG A 148 -22.67 -15.38 -4.89
C ARG A 148 -21.90 -14.06 -4.93
N VAL A 149 -20.69 -14.15 -5.47
CA VAL A 149 -19.73 -13.05 -5.62
C VAL A 149 -19.42 -12.84 -7.10
N ILE A 150 -19.39 -11.57 -7.53
CA ILE A 150 -18.92 -11.17 -8.85
C ILE A 150 -17.58 -10.48 -8.68
N LEU A 151 -16.63 -10.78 -9.55
CA LEU A 151 -15.30 -10.15 -9.59
C LEU A 151 -14.95 -9.73 -11.02
N GLY A 152 -14.57 -8.47 -11.21
CA GLY A 152 -13.94 -8.01 -12.45
C GLY A 152 -12.46 -8.43 -12.51
N LEU A 153 -12.09 -9.18 -13.55
CA LEU A 153 -10.70 -9.52 -13.81
C LEU A 153 -10.07 -8.49 -14.77
N SER A 154 -8.84 -8.09 -14.45
CA SER A 154 -8.04 -7.20 -15.31
C SER A 154 -6.86 -7.92 -16.00
N GLY A 155 -6.69 -9.21 -15.74
CA GLY A 155 -5.48 -9.94 -16.13
C GLY A 155 -4.23 -9.59 -15.29
N GLY A 156 -4.36 -8.65 -14.34
CA GLY A 156 -3.28 -8.23 -13.44
C GLY A 156 -3.14 -9.13 -12.20
N VAL A 157 -1.98 -9.05 -11.55
CA VAL A 157 -1.66 -9.87 -10.36
C VAL A 157 -2.70 -9.72 -9.25
N ASP A 158 -3.15 -8.51 -8.95
CA ASP A 158 -4.05 -8.26 -7.81
C ASP A 158 -5.41 -8.92 -8.02
N SER A 159 -6.02 -8.75 -9.20
CA SER A 159 -7.29 -9.39 -9.53
C SER A 159 -7.17 -10.92 -9.58
N SER A 160 -6.02 -11.46 -10.03
CA SER A 160 -5.77 -12.89 -10.08
C SER A 160 -5.64 -13.51 -8.68
N VAL A 161 -4.87 -12.87 -7.80
CA VAL A 161 -4.72 -13.31 -6.40
C VAL A 161 -6.05 -13.21 -5.65
N CYS A 162 -6.79 -12.12 -5.85
CA CYS A 162 -8.14 -11.94 -5.31
C CYS A 162 -9.08 -13.06 -5.75
N ALA A 163 -9.10 -13.39 -7.06
CA ALA A 163 -9.92 -14.47 -7.63
C ALA A 163 -9.56 -15.82 -7.01
N THR A 164 -8.27 -16.11 -6.88
CA THR A 164 -7.79 -17.39 -6.32
C THR A 164 -8.16 -17.55 -4.84
N LEU A 165 -8.00 -16.50 -4.03
CA LEU A 165 -8.40 -16.51 -2.62
C LEU A 165 -9.91 -16.73 -2.47
N LEU A 166 -10.72 -16.01 -3.24
CA LEU A 166 -12.18 -16.16 -3.26
C LEU A 166 -12.58 -17.57 -3.73
N HIS A 167 -11.98 -18.06 -4.80
CA HIS A 167 -12.27 -19.41 -5.29
C HIS A 167 -11.97 -20.49 -4.23
N ARG A 168 -10.84 -20.38 -3.52
CA ARG A 168 -10.51 -21.27 -2.40
C ARG A 168 -11.46 -21.14 -1.21
N ALA A 169 -12.07 -19.97 -1.02
CA ALA A 169 -13.04 -19.72 0.04
C ALA A 169 -14.44 -20.26 -0.30
N ILE A 170 -14.98 -19.90 -1.47
CA ILE A 170 -16.40 -20.06 -1.83
C ILE A 170 -16.63 -20.89 -3.11
N GLY A 171 -15.55 -21.35 -3.77
CA GLY A 171 -15.65 -22.25 -4.93
C GLY A 171 -16.52 -21.71 -6.07
N LYS A 172 -17.55 -22.47 -6.43
CA LYS A 172 -18.45 -22.17 -7.55
C LYS A 172 -19.33 -20.93 -7.37
N ASN A 173 -19.41 -20.39 -6.16
CA ASN A 173 -20.16 -19.16 -5.88
C ASN A 173 -19.43 -17.91 -6.36
N LEU A 174 -18.18 -18.03 -6.82
CA LEU A 174 -17.46 -16.95 -7.50
C LEU A 174 -17.70 -16.99 -9.00
N THR A 175 -18.13 -15.86 -9.57
CA THR A 175 -18.17 -15.63 -11.02
C THR A 175 -17.27 -14.46 -11.36
N CYS A 176 -16.28 -14.69 -12.21
CA CYS A 176 -15.38 -13.66 -12.68
C CYS A 176 -15.79 -13.17 -14.07
N ILE A 177 -15.67 -11.87 -14.32
CA ILE A 177 -15.95 -11.26 -15.63
C ILE A 177 -14.66 -10.66 -16.15
N PHE A 178 -14.21 -11.07 -17.33
CA PHE A 178 -13.02 -10.56 -18.01
C PHE A 178 -13.44 -9.91 -19.33
N VAL A 179 -13.18 -8.61 -19.47
CA VAL A 179 -13.59 -7.81 -20.63
C VAL A 179 -12.39 -7.60 -21.56
N ASP A 180 -12.55 -7.99 -22.82
CA ASP A 180 -11.66 -7.57 -23.92
C ASP A 180 -12.15 -6.22 -24.45
N HIS A 181 -11.35 -5.20 -24.20
CA HIS A 181 -11.61 -3.84 -24.68
C HIS A 181 -10.85 -3.52 -26.01
N GLY A 182 -10.30 -4.53 -26.67
CA GLY A 182 -9.58 -4.40 -27.94
C GLY A 182 -8.16 -3.80 -27.83
N MET A 183 -7.73 -3.39 -26.63
CA MET A 183 -6.40 -2.80 -26.37
C MET A 183 -5.51 -3.74 -25.56
N LEU A 184 -5.89 -5.01 -25.44
CA LEU A 184 -5.06 -6.05 -24.83
C LEU A 184 -3.86 -6.36 -25.74
N ARG A 185 -2.82 -6.95 -25.16
CA ARG A 185 -1.68 -7.43 -25.95
C ARG A 185 -2.11 -8.57 -26.89
N LYS A 186 -1.33 -8.80 -27.93
CA LYS A 186 -1.60 -9.88 -28.88
C LYS A 186 -1.81 -11.22 -28.18
N ASN A 187 -2.98 -11.83 -28.41
CA ASN A 187 -3.41 -13.12 -27.82
C ASN A 187 -3.54 -13.09 -26.28
N GLU A 188 -3.57 -11.94 -25.64
CA GLU A 188 -3.63 -11.84 -24.17
C GLU A 188 -4.99 -12.34 -23.65
N PHE A 189 -6.09 -11.99 -24.32
CA PHE A 189 -7.43 -12.46 -23.94
C PHE A 189 -7.47 -13.98 -23.83
N GLN A 190 -7.08 -14.69 -24.88
CA GLN A 190 -7.11 -16.16 -24.89
C GLN A 190 -6.17 -16.76 -23.84
N LYS A 191 -4.94 -16.23 -23.71
CA LYS A 191 -3.97 -16.70 -22.72
C LYS A 191 -4.49 -16.55 -21.28
N VAL A 192 -5.14 -15.43 -20.99
CA VAL A 192 -5.72 -15.15 -19.66
C VAL A 192 -6.88 -16.09 -19.39
N MET A 193 -7.79 -16.29 -20.37
CA MET A 193 -8.93 -17.22 -20.26
C MET A 193 -8.45 -18.66 -20.01
N ASP A 194 -7.44 -19.13 -20.76
CA ASP A 194 -6.89 -20.47 -20.59
C ASP A 194 -6.21 -20.65 -19.23
N ALA A 195 -5.46 -19.65 -18.76
CA ALA A 195 -4.82 -19.68 -17.46
C ALA A 195 -5.86 -19.79 -16.32
N TYR A 196 -6.91 -19.00 -16.37
CA TYR A 196 -7.96 -19.04 -15.35
C TYR A 196 -8.80 -20.31 -15.40
N LYS A 197 -9.05 -20.85 -16.59
CA LYS A 197 -9.68 -22.15 -16.75
C LYS A 197 -8.85 -23.27 -16.11
N GLY A 198 -7.52 -23.20 -16.27
CA GLY A 198 -6.58 -24.13 -15.62
C GLY A 198 -6.61 -24.07 -14.08
N LEU A 199 -7.00 -22.92 -13.51
CA LEU A 199 -7.20 -22.75 -12.06
C LEU A 199 -8.59 -23.16 -11.57
N GLY A 200 -9.47 -23.62 -12.45
CA GLY A 200 -10.85 -24.02 -12.11
C GLY A 200 -11.80 -22.83 -11.84
N LEU A 201 -11.41 -21.61 -12.23
CA LEU A 201 -12.24 -20.43 -12.04
C LEU A 201 -13.39 -20.39 -13.05
N ASN A 202 -14.58 -19.98 -12.60
CA ASN A 202 -15.71 -19.68 -13.46
C ASN A 202 -15.54 -18.27 -14.03
N VAL A 203 -15.09 -18.16 -15.29
CA VAL A 203 -14.80 -16.87 -15.94
C VAL A 203 -15.68 -16.69 -17.17
N ILE A 204 -16.39 -15.57 -17.21
CA ILE A 204 -17.12 -15.08 -18.37
C ILE A 204 -16.22 -14.11 -19.12
N GLY A 205 -15.76 -14.50 -20.31
CA GLY A 205 -15.02 -13.63 -21.22
C GLY A 205 -15.99 -12.84 -22.11
N VAL A 206 -15.82 -11.53 -22.16
CA VAL A 206 -16.67 -10.62 -22.96
C VAL A 206 -15.80 -9.87 -23.95
N ASP A 207 -15.99 -10.11 -25.23
CA ASP A 207 -15.40 -9.28 -26.28
C ASP A 207 -16.26 -8.04 -26.51
N ALA A 208 -15.76 -6.89 -26.11
CA ALA A 208 -16.39 -5.59 -26.29
C ALA A 208 -15.53 -4.65 -27.17
N SER A 209 -14.54 -5.19 -27.88
CA SER A 209 -13.56 -4.44 -28.66
C SER A 209 -14.20 -3.44 -29.62
N ASP A 210 -15.24 -3.83 -30.35
CA ASP A 210 -15.95 -2.97 -31.31
C ASP A 210 -16.57 -1.74 -30.64
N LYS A 211 -17.16 -1.91 -29.45
CA LYS A 211 -17.72 -0.79 -28.68
C LYS A 211 -16.63 0.22 -28.31
N PHE A 212 -15.52 -0.27 -27.75
CA PHE A 212 -14.44 0.61 -27.31
C PHE A 212 -13.78 1.33 -28.50
N PHE A 213 -13.57 0.67 -29.63
CA PHE A 213 -13.02 1.31 -30.82
C PHE A 213 -13.93 2.38 -31.37
N LYS A 214 -15.23 2.13 -31.45
CA LYS A 214 -16.23 3.08 -31.90
C LYS A 214 -16.27 4.34 -31.00
N ASP A 215 -16.30 4.16 -29.69
CA ASP A 215 -16.43 5.26 -28.73
C ASP A 215 -15.13 6.07 -28.58
N LEU A 216 -13.98 5.50 -28.96
CA LEU A 216 -12.69 6.15 -28.99
C LEU A 216 -12.33 6.78 -30.34
N GLU A 217 -13.13 6.56 -31.40
CA GLU A 217 -12.86 7.09 -32.73
C GLU A 217 -12.74 8.63 -32.69
N GLY A 218 -11.64 9.15 -33.27
CA GLY A 218 -11.35 10.58 -33.32
C GLY A 218 -10.98 11.24 -31.99
N VAL A 219 -10.96 10.52 -30.89
CA VAL A 219 -10.58 11.05 -29.55
C VAL A 219 -9.07 11.08 -29.43
N THR A 220 -8.46 12.27 -29.38
CA THR A 220 -7.00 12.46 -29.26
C THR A 220 -6.57 12.80 -27.83
N ASN A 221 -7.42 13.48 -27.06
CA ASN A 221 -7.11 13.93 -25.70
C ASN A 221 -7.00 12.73 -24.73
N PRO A 222 -5.84 12.54 -24.02
CA PRO A 222 -5.63 11.39 -23.14
C PRO A 222 -6.63 11.29 -21.99
N GLU A 223 -7.03 12.42 -21.41
CA GLU A 223 -7.99 12.43 -20.29
C GLU A 223 -9.39 12.02 -20.75
N LYS A 224 -9.82 12.47 -21.95
CA LYS A 224 -11.07 12.03 -22.55
C LYS A 224 -11.05 10.53 -22.86
N LYS A 225 -9.93 10.02 -23.41
CA LYS A 225 -9.75 8.56 -23.65
C LYS A 225 -9.95 7.78 -22.37
N ARG A 226 -9.27 8.18 -21.30
CA ARG A 226 -9.36 7.50 -19.99
C ARG A 226 -10.80 7.47 -19.46
N LYS A 227 -11.53 8.58 -19.56
CA LYS A 227 -12.92 8.66 -19.12
C LYS A 227 -13.85 7.76 -19.94
N ILE A 228 -13.66 7.72 -21.26
CA ILE A 228 -14.46 6.86 -22.15
C ILE A 228 -14.18 5.39 -21.81
N ILE A 229 -12.90 4.99 -21.74
CA ILE A 229 -12.53 3.60 -21.41
C ILE A 229 -13.12 3.18 -20.06
N GLY A 230 -13.03 4.04 -19.03
CA GLY A 230 -13.59 3.75 -17.72
C GLY A 230 -15.10 3.60 -17.74
N ARG A 231 -15.82 4.49 -18.43
CA ARG A 231 -17.28 4.42 -18.61
C ARG A 231 -17.69 3.13 -19.32
N ASP A 232 -17.06 2.84 -20.45
CA ASP A 232 -17.43 1.70 -21.29
C ASP A 232 -17.15 0.38 -20.59
N PHE A 233 -16.03 0.32 -19.84
CA PHE A 233 -15.73 -0.84 -19.00
C PHE A 233 -16.85 -1.08 -17.96
N VAL A 234 -17.27 -0.03 -17.26
CA VAL A 234 -18.34 -0.12 -16.26
C VAL A 234 -19.66 -0.55 -16.90
N GLU A 235 -20.01 0.00 -18.06
CA GLU A 235 -21.24 -0.36 -18.78
C GLU A 235 -21.25 -1.84 -19.18
N VAL A 236 -20.15 -2.33 -19.79
CA VAL A 236 -20.01 -3.74 -20.20
C VAL A 236 -20.02 -4.67 -18.99
N PHE A 237 -19.27 -4.33 -17.95
CA PHE A 237 -19.24 -5.11 -16.71
C PHE A 237 -20.62 -5.21 -16.07
N ASN A 238 -21.34 -4.09 -15.97
CA ASN A 238 -22.67 -4.04 -15.38
C ASN A 238 -23.69 -4.86 -16.18
N ALA A 239 -23.63 -4.80 -17.52
CA ALA A 239 -24.50 -5.60 -18.38
C ALA A 239 -24.33 -7.11 -18.16
N GLU A 240 -23.10 -7.56 -17.94
CA GLU A 240 -22.82 -8.96 -17.61
C GLU A 240 -23.18 -9.30 -16.15
N ALA A 241 -22.87 -8.41 -15.22
CA ALA A 241 -23.18 -8.60 -13.81
C ALA A 241 -24.68 -8.72 -13.53
N GLN A 242 -25.52 -7.97 -14.27
CA GLN A 242 -26.99 -8.03 -14.17
C GLN A 242 -27.59 -9.38 -14.58
N LYS A 243 -26.88 -10.16 -15.41
CA LYS A 243 -27.30 -11.51 -15.77
C LYS A 243 -27.17 -12.51 -14.61
N ILE A 244 -26.40 -12.14 -13.58
CA ILE A 244 -26.15 -12.93 -12.37
C ILE A 244 -27.06 -12.39 -11.25
N THR A 245 -28.35 -12.69 -11.35
CA THR A 245 -29.42 -12.06 -10.55
C THR A 245 -29.37 -12.34 -9.06
N ASP A 246 -28.67 -13.39 -8.63
CA ASP A 246 -28.54 -13.83 -7.24
C ASP A 246 -27.21 -13.45 -6.59
N ALA A 247 -26.38 -12.64 -7.26
CA ALA A 247 -25.17 -12.11 -6.68
C ALA A 247 -25.48 -11.05 -5.61
N LYS A 248 -24.78 -11.15 -4.47
CA LYS A 248 -24.91 -10.20 -3.37
C LYS A 248 -23.62 -9.43 -3.09
N TRP A 249 -22.50 -9.88 -3.63
CA TRP A 249 -21.19 -9.31 -3.38
C TRP A 249 -20.46 -8.93 -4.67
N LEU A 250 -19.81 -7.76 -4.64
CA LEU A 250 -18.81 -7.35 -5.61
C LEU A 250 -17.44 -7.43 -4.97
N ALA A 251 -16.57 -8.25 -5.53
CA ALA A 251 -15.18 -8.30 -5.09
C ALA A 251 -14.29 -7.37 -5.91
N GLN A 252 -13.31 -6.78 -5.24
CA GLN A 252 -12.30 -5.92 -5.85
C GLN A 252 -10.90 -6.29 -5.35
N GLY A 253 -9.92 -6.24 -6.26
CA GLY A 253 -8.50 -6.44 -5.96
C GLY A 253 -7.82 -5.16 -5.41
N THR A 254 -8.53 -4.35 -4.65
CA THR A 254 -8.00 -3.14 -3.99
C THR A 254 -6.89 -3.52 -3.04
N ILE A 255 -5.75 -2.83 -3.12
CA ILE A 255 -4.60 -3.01 -2.23
C ILE A 255 -4.43 -1.80 -1.30
N TYR A 256 -3.57 -1.91 -0.28
CA TYR A 256 -3.43 -0.88 0.74
C TYR A 256 -3.01 0.49 0.19
N PRO A 257 -2.06 0.61 -0.77
CA PRO A 257 -1.74 1.89 -1.41
C PRO A 257 -2.93 2.58 -2.07
N ASP A 258 -3.83 1.83 -2.70
CA ASP A 258 -5.03 2.41 -3.34
C ASP A 258 -5.95 3.09 -2.31
N ARG A 259 -6.03 2.54 -1.11
CA ARG A 259 -6.81 3.12 0.01
C ARG A 259 -6.18 4.38 0.57
N ILE A 260 -4.86 4.41 0.76
CA ILE A 260 -4.15 5.58 1.28
C ILE A 260 -4.25 6.73 0.29
N GLU A 261 -4.02 6.46 -0.99
CA GLU A 261 -4.02 7.47 -2.05
C GLU A 261 -5.42 8.01 -2.38
N SER A 262 -6.48 7.23 -2.12
CA SER A 262 -7.87 7.70 -2.31
C SER A 262 -8.38 8.58 -1.18
N LEU A 263 -7.74 8.55 -0.01
CA LEU A 263 -8.05 9.39 1.16
C LEU A 263 -7.22 10.68 1.15
N SER A 264 -7.32 11.50 0.11
CA SER A 264 -6.63 12.80 0.13
C SER A 264 -7.31 13.74 1.13
N ILE A 265 -6.50 14.42 1.96
CA ILE A 265 -6.92 15.42 2.95
C ILE A 265 -7.68 16.59 2.29
N THR A 266 -7.50 16.79 0.99
CA THR A 266 -8.12 17.87 0.20
C THR A 266 -9.45 17.49 -0.45
N GLY A 267 -9.95 16.25 -0.23
CA GLY A 267 -11.20 15.78 -0.83
C GLY A 267 -11.15 15.55 -2.34
N MET A 268 -10.01 15.75 -2.98
CA MET A 268 -9.82 15.39 -4.38
C MET A 268 -9.44 13.92 -4.49
N THR A 269 -10.31 13.12 -5.10
CA THR A 269 -10.05 11.71 -5.41
C THR A 269 -8.94 11.63 -6.45
N ILE A 270 -7.72 11.27 -6.04
CA ILE A 270 -6.54 11.21 -6.93
C ILE A 270 -6.64 10.01 -7.89
N LYS A 271 -7.34 8.93 -7.49
CA LYS A 271 -7.57 7.74 -8.32
C LYS A 271 -9.08 7.44 -8.43
N SER A 272 -9.72 7.99 -9.46
CA SER A 272 -11.14 7.73 -9.76
C SER A 272 -11.40 6.39 -10.46
N HIS A 273 -10.37 5.68 -10.91
CA HIS A 273 -10.48 4.50 -11.78
C HIS A 273 -10.42 3.14 -11.04
N HIS A 274 -10.13 3.13 -9.74
CA HIS A 274 -10.24 1.92 -8.90
C HIS A 274 -11.61 1.81 -8.22
N ASN A 275 -12.42 2.85 -8.28
CA ASN A 275 -13.79 2.81 -7.81
C ASN A 275 -14.69 2.38 -8.94
N VAL A 276 -15.18 1.15 -8.93
CA VAL A 276 -16.35 0.72 -9.73
C VAL A 276 -17.59 1.41 -9.15
N GLY A 277 -17.50 2.74 -8.95
CA GLY A 277 -18.57 3.60 -8.46
C GLY A 277 -19.69 3.85 -9.48
N GLY A 278 -19.67 3.07 -10.56
CA GLY A 278 -20.68 3.10 -11.62
C GLY A 278 -21.66 1.93 -11.61
N LEU A 279 -21.66 1.09 -10.57
CA LEU A 279 -22.69 0.07 -10.44
C LEU A 279 -24.08 0.75 -10.42
N PRO A 280 -25.07 0.21 -11.13
CA PRO A 280 -26.44 0.70 -11.05
C PRO A 280 -26.88 0.79 -9.60
N LYS A 281 -27.51 1.90 -9.22
CA LYS A 281 -28.00 2.13 -7.84
C LYS A 281 -28.96 1.03 -7.35
N ASP A 282 -29.49 0.26 -8.27
CA ASP A 282 -30.42 -0.84 -8.06
C ASP A 282 -29.70 -2.15 -7.67
N MET A 283 -28.42 -2.31 -8.01
CA MET A 283 -27.60 -3.45 -7.56
C MET A 283 -27.02 -3.14 -6.18
N LYS A 284 -27.73 -3.57 -5.15
CA LYS A 284 -27.27 -3.46 -3.73
C LYS A 284 -26.21 -4.51 -3.42
N LEU A 285 -25.09 -4.52 -4.17
CA LEU A 285 -23.98 -5.42 -3.89
C LEU A 285 -23.15 -4.90 -2.72
N GLN A 286 -22.77 -5.80 -1.81
CA GLN A 286 -21.82 -5.53 -0.75
C GLN A 286 -20.41 -5.61 -1.31
N LEU A 287 -19.50 -4.77 -0.82
CA LEU A 287 -18.11 -4.74 -1.27
C LEU A 287 -17.27 -5.76 -0.50
N CYS A 288 -16.46 -6.54 -1.22
CA CYS A 288 -15.50 -7.49 -0.68
C CYS A 288 -14.09 -7.18 -1.21
N GLU A 289 -13.14 -6.85 -0.34
CA GLU A 289 -11.78 -6.44 -0.68
C GLU A 289 -10.74 -7.28 0.07
N PRO A 290 -10.44 -8.50 -0.37
CA PRO A 290 -9.57 -9.42 0.37
C PRO A 290 -8.13 -8.92 0.54
N LEU A 291 -7.64 -8.06 -0.37
CA LEU A 291 -6.25 -7.61 -0.42
C LEU A 291 -6.02 -6.21 0.18
N LYS A 292 -7.05 -5.59 0.73
CA LYS A 292 -7.05 -4.17 1.15
C LYS A 292 -6.00 -3.76 2.19
N TRP A 293 -5.36 -4.72 2.83
CA TRP A 293 -4.31 -4.49 3.83
C TRP A 293 -2.90 -4.87 3.35
N LEU A 294 -2.77 -5.34 2.11
CA LEU A 294 -1.49 -5.76 1.54
C LEU A 294 -0.87 -4.67 0.67
N PHE A 295 0.46 -4.58 0.73
CA PHE A 295 1.25 -3.88 -0.27
C PHE A 295 1.47 -4.75 -1.51
N LYS A 296 1.87 -4.14 -2.63
CA LYS A 296 2.01 -4.80 -3.92
C LYS A 296 2.99 -5.99 -3.93
N ASP A 297 4.09 -5.86 -3.20
CA ASP A 297 5.08 -6.93 -3.04
C ASP A 297 4.56 -8.08 -2.17
N GLU A 298 3.71 -7.79 -1.18
CA GLU A 298 3.03 -8.80 -0.37
C GLU A 298 1.99 -9.57 -1.19
N VAL A 299 1.21 -8.89 -2.03
CA VAL A 299 0.28 -9.54 -2.97
C VAL A 299 1.02 -10.52 -3.87
N ARG A 300 2.19 -10.14 -4.40
CA ARG A 300 3.01 -11.05 -5.21
C ARG A 300 3.46 -12.27 -4.41
N ARG A 301 3.90 -12.08 -3.15
CA ARG A 301 4.30 -13.21 -2.28
C ARG A 301 3.13 -14.14 -1.92
N VAL A 302 1.93 -13.60 -1.78
CA VAL A 302 0.71 -14.39 -1.57
C VAL A 302 0.31 -15.15 -2.83
N GLY A 303 0.60 -14.62 -4.02
CA GLY A 303 0.28 -15.23 -5.30
C GLY A 303 1.25 -16.32 -5.78
N HIS A 304 2.38 -16.49 -5.11
CA HIS A 304 3.36 -17.56 -5.35
C HIS A 304 3.10 -18.77 -4.44
#